data_35e44aff68e01dd43e6aa6db90d0c208
#
_entry.id   35e44aff68e01dd43e6aa6db90d0c208
#
_cell.length_a   1.000
_cell.length_b   1.000
_cell.length_c   1.000
_cell.angle_alpha   90.00
_cell.angle_beta   90.00
_cell.angle_gamma   90.00
#
_symmetry.space_group_name_H-M   'P 1'
#
loop_
_entity.id
_entity.type
_entity.pdbx_description
1 polymer ?
#
loop_
_entity_poly.entity_id
_entity_poly.type
_entity_poly.pdbx_seq_one_letter_code
_entity_poly.pdbx_strand_id
1 'polypeptide(L)'
;MNMKKKINIAVLILIVAVAGFLGYQLLQSSVSNPKKEYFYVHTDDNIETVKANLKKQFSIKPNGFELACKILRFKNPKPGRYKLQDGMSNYKLVRLLRSGNQDLVKMTINKERIPELFASKMGKKFDFDFDSIQMIHFLKNNDALKKYNVDTNTVMAIVMPNTYFAKWNSSPENIMDQLYASYKKFWNEERKVKADSLHLTPLQVVTLASIVDEETLKKSDKGNIASTYLNRIKIGMPLQADPTVKYAMKDFALKRILSVHLKTVSPYNTYMNRGLPPGPICTPQAETIDAVLNAPKTDYLYFVASSKFDGSSIFTTNYNDHLKYARLYQQELTRRMDSSKKANAQKNVPVQ
;
A
#
# COMPACT_ATOMS: atom_id res chain seq x y z
N MET A 1 -10.54 75.94 -14.64
CA MET A 1 -10.83 74.51 -14.92
C MET A 1 -12.33 74.31 -14.76
N ASN A 2 -13.03 73.89 -15.84
CA ASN A 2 -14.50 73.81 -15.90
C ASN A 2 -15.00 72.76 -14.84
N MET A 3 -16.08 73.06 -14.14
CA MET A 3 -16.65 72.24 -13.04
C MET A 3 -16.81 70.76 -13.44
N LYS A 4 -17.24 70.48 -14.68
CA LYS A 4 -17.32 69.15 -15.28
C LYS A 4 -15.97 68.46 -15.31
N LYS A 5 -14.83 69.10 -15.62
CA LYS A 5 -13.49 68.52 -15.58
C LYS A 5 -13.04 68.19 -14.16
N LYS A 6 -13.39 69.01 -13.16
CA LYS A 6 -13.09 68.74 -11.74
C LYS A 6 -13.85 67.53 -11.25
N ILE A 7 -15.12 67.37 -11.61
CA ILE A 7 -15.94 66.20 -11.27
C ILE A 7 -15.39 64.94 -11.92
N ASN A 8 -15.03 64.97 -13.21
CA ASN A 8 -14.44 63.79 -13.88
C ASN A 8 -13.11 63.35 -13.28
N ILE A 9 -12.25 64.28 -12.86
CA ILE A 9 -10.99 63.96 -12.18
C ILE A 9 -11.27 63.38 -10.80
N ALA A 10 -12.21 63.92 -10.02
CA ALA A 10 -12.57 63.36 -8.70
C ALA A 10 -13.16 61.95 -8.82
N VAL A 11 -14.01 61.67 -9.82
CA VAL A 11 -14.55 60.34 -10.11
C VAL A 11 -13.42 59.37 -10.50
N LEU A 12 -12.47 59.79 -11.33
CA LEU A 12 -11.32 58.95 -11.72
C LEU A 12 -10.45 58.61 -10.52
N ILE A 13 -10.15 59.59 -9.67
CA ILE A 13 -9.39 59.37 -8.43
C ILE A 13 -10.11 58.36 -7.51
N LEU A 14 -11.45 58.52 -7.37
CA LEU A 14 -12.26 57.59 -6.57
C LEU A 14 -12.21 56.16 -7.13
N ILE A 15 -12.34 56.02 -8.46
CA ILE A 15 -12.25 54.71 -9.12
C ILE A 15 -10.88 54.06 -8.88
N VAL A 16 -9.79 54.83 -9.03
CA VAL A 16 -8.43 54.34 -8.78
C VAL A 16 -8.23 53.97 -7.31
N ALA A 17 -8.75 54.77 -6.38
CA ALA A 17 -8.67 54.47 -4.94
C ALA A 17 -9.45 53.20 -4.58
N VAL A 18 -10.66 53.03 -5.10
CA VAL A 18 -11.47 51.81 -4.91
C VAL A 18 -10.79 50.59 -5.54
N ALA A 19 -10.28 50.72 -6.77
CA ALA A 19 -9.52 49.62 -7.39
C ALA A 19 -8.24 49.24 -6.62
N GLY A 20 -7.52 50.26 -6.14
CA GLY A 20 -6.37 50.03 -5.28
C GLY A 20 -6.71 49.33 -3.97
N PHE A 21 -7.81 49.75 -3.30
CA PHE A 21 -8.28 49.11 -2.07
C PHE A 21 -8.73 47.67 -2.32
N LEU A 22 -9.48 47.40 -3.38
CA LEU A 22 -9.88 46.03 -3.75
C LEU A 22 -8.66 45.15 -4.09
N GLY A 23 -7.70 45.70 -4.83
CA GLY A 23 -6.43 45.04 -5.12
C GLY A 23 -5.65 44.69 -3.85
N TYR A 24 -5.56 45.64 -2.92
CA TYR A 24 -4.94 45.41 -1.61
C TYR A 24 -5.64 44.29 -0.84
N GLN A 25 -6.96 44.30 -0.75
CA GLN A 25 -7.74 43.24 -0.06
C GLN A 25 -7.53 41.87 -0.67
N LEU A 26 -7.39 41.76 -1.99
CA LEU A 26 -7.12 40.51 -2.69
C LEU A 26 -5.71 39.98 -2.44
N LEU A 27 -4.73 40.87 -2.45
CA LEU A 27 -3.29 40.52 -2.41
C LEU A 27 -2.74 40.43 -1.00
N GLN A 28 -3.38 41.04 0.00
CA GLN A 28 -2.94 40.93 1.39
C GLN A 28 -2.93 39.48 1.84
N SER A 29 -2.02 39.15 2.76
CA SER A 29 -1.95 37.84 3.40
C SER A 29 -3.28 37.50 4.09
N SER A 30 -3.84 36.35 3.73
CA SER A 30 -5.05 35.78 4.32
C SER A 30 -4.71 34.78 5.41
N VAL A 31 -3.78 33.89 5.10
CA VAL A 31 -3.33 32.83 6.02
C VAL A 31 -2.20 33.38 6.88
N SER A 32 -2.35 33.33 8.19
CA SER A 32 -1.29 33.72 9.13
C SER A 32 -1.11 32.62 10.18
N ASN A 33 0.16 32.21 10.38
CA ASN A 33 0.58 31.23 11.40
C ASN A 33 -0.33 29.99 11.44
N PRO A 34 -0.39 29.20 10.35
CA PRO A 34 -1.32 28.06 10.27
C PRO A 34 -1.00 27.04 11.34
N LYS A 35 -1.98 26.72 12.18
CA LYS A 35 -1.86 25.67 13.23
C LYS A 35 -1.75 24.26 12.63
N LYS A 36 -2.18 24.09 11.40
CA LYS A 36 -2.16 22.83 10.64
C LYS A 36 -1.59 23.07 9.25
N GLU A 37 -0.83 22.11 8.74
CA GLU A 37 -0.23 22.17 7.42
C GLU A 37 -1.28 22.06 6.29
N TYR A 38 -2.34 21.26 6.54
CA TYR A 38 -3.37 20.95 5.53
C TYR A 38 -4.74 21.42 5.97
N PHE A 39 -5.47 21.97 5.02
CA PHE A 39 -6.89 22.25 5.09
C PHE A 39 -7.65 21.18 4.31
N TYR A 40 -8.69 20.63 4.91
CA TYR A 40 -9.53 19.59 4.32
C TYR A 40 -10.88 20.17 3.95
N VAL A 41 -11.33 19.90 2.74
CA VAL A 41 -12.67 20.19 2.24
C VAL A 41 -13.35 18.86 1.96
N HIS A 42 -14.41 18.57 2.70
CA HIS A 42 -15.19 17.35 2.54
C HIS A 42 -16.15 17.41 1.37
N THR A 43 -16.64 16.26 0.91
CA THR A 43 -17.53 16.16 -0.25
C THR A 43 -18.83 16.94 -0.05
N ASP A 44 -19.33 17.00 1.19
CA ASP A 44 -20.58 17.69 1.55
C ASP A 44 -20.38 19.12 2.03
N ASP A 45 -19.14 19.62 2.04
CA ASP A 45 -18.87 20.99 2.49
C ASP A 45 -19.37 22.02 1.48
N ASN A 46 -20.21 22.94 1.96
CA ASN A 46 -20.58 24.13 1.21
C ASN A 46 -19.61 25.29 1.51
N ILE A 47 -19.77 26.42 0.79
CA ILE A 47 -18.87 27.57 0.94
C ILE A 47 -18.89 28.16 2.35
N GLU A 48 -20.02 28.13 3.05
CA GLU A 48 -20.14 28.67 4.42
C GLU A 48 -19.42 27.78 5.44
N THR A 49 -19.53 26.44 5.28
CA THR A 49 -18.75 25.48 6.07
C THR A 49 -17.25 25.68 5.88
N VAL A 50 -16.81 25.84 4.63
CA VAL A 50 -15.40 26.10 4.30
C VAL A 50 -14.90 27.40 4.94
N LYS A 51 -15.68 28.49 4.89
CA LYS A 51 -15.35 29.77 5.54
C LYS A 51 -15.19 29.62 7.04
N ALA A 52 -16.15 28.95 7.69
CA ALA A 52 -16.14 28.73 9.13
C ALA A 52 -14.89 27.90 9.54
N ASN A 53 -14.60 26.82 8.83
CA ASN A 53 -13.46 25.96 9.09
C ASN A 53 -12.11 26.67 8.86
N LEU A 54 -11.98 27.47 7.79
CA LEU A 54 -10.79 28.28 7.53
C LEU A 54 -10.56 29.31 8.64
N LYS A 55 -11.61 30.02 9.07
CA LYS A 55 -11.51 30.98 10.19
C LYS A 55 -11.07 30.28 11.47
N LYS A 56 -11.61 29.10 11.79
CA LYS A 56 -11.31 28.35 13.01
C LYS A 56 -9.89 27.78 13.02
N GLN A 57 -9.41 27.28 11.88
CA GLN A 57 -8.17 26.48 11.81
C GLN A 57 -6.94 27.29 11.36
N PHE A 58 -7.13 28.35 10.55
CA PHE A 58 -6.04 29.06 9.85
C PHE A 58 -6.00 30.56 10.09
N SER A 59 -6.79 31.09 11.04
CA SER A 59 -6.80 32.53 11.40
C SER A 59 -6.91 33.46 10.21
N ILE A 60 -7.73 33.12 9.22
CA ILE A 60 -7.89 33.94 8.01
C ILE A 60 -8.61 35.25 8.33
N LYS A 61 -8.34 36.31 7.52
CA LYS A 61 -9.05 37.58 7.57
C LYS A 61 -10.35 37.48 6.76
N PRO A 62 -11.55 37.50 7.40
CA PRO A 62 -12.82 37.16 6.72
C PRO A 62 -13.14 38.09 5.55
N ASN A 63 -13.02 39.40 5.74
CA ASN A 63 -13.48 40.41 4.77
C ASN A 63 -12.74 40.30 3.42
N GLY A 64 -11.41 40.08 3.45
CA GLY A 64 -10.64 39.90 2.22
C GLY A 64 -10.93 38.59 1.51
N PHE A 65 -11.16 37.52 2.26
CA PHE A 65 -11.53 36.22 1.70
C PHE A 65 -12.91 36.24 1.05
N GLU A 66 -13.92 36.86 1.70
CA GLU A 66 -15.27 37.00 1.15
C GLU A 66 -15.27 37.85 -0.14
N LEU A 67 -14.51 38.95 -0.15
CA LEU A 67 -14.34 39.76 -1.34
C LEU A 67 -13.74 38.95 -2.49
N ALA A 68 -12.70 38.17 -2.20
CA ALA A 68 -12.07 37.29 -3.18
C ALA A 68 -13.05 36.23 -3.71
N CYS A 69 -13.88 35.64 -2.86
CA CYS A 69 -14.93 34.71 -3.25
C CYS A 69 -15.94 35.35 -4.22
N LYS A 70 -16.37 36.58 -3.94
CA LYS A 70 -17.31 37.34 -4.82
C LYS A 70 -16.68 37.65 -6.18
N ILE A 71 -15.46 38.20 -6.19
CA ILE A 71 -14.77 38.59 -7.42
C ILE A 71 -14.46 37.38 -8.30
N LEU A 72 -13.98 36.30 -7.69
CA LEU A 72 -13.63 35.05 -8.38
C LEU A 72 -14.85 34.15 -8.62
N ARG A 73 -16.06 34.57 -8.25
CA ARG A 73 -17.30 33.78 -8.35
C ARG A 73 -17.16 32.37 -7.77
N PHE A 74 -16.48 32.28 -6.62
CA PHE A 74 -16.25 31.01 -5.93
C PHE A 74 -17.45 30.66 -5.06
N LYS A 75 -18.24 29.69 -5.49
CA LYS A 75 -19.44 29.20 -4.79
C LYS A 75 -19.34 27.76 -4.38
N ASN A 76 -18.68 26.94 -5.20
CA ASN A 76 -18.60 25.50 -5.03
C ASN A 76 -17.14 25.09 -4.70
N PRO A 77 -16.79 24.90 -3.42
CA PRO A 77 -15.47 24.38 -3.04
C PRO A 77 -15.27 22.98 -3.60
N LYS A 78 -14.06 22.69 -4.04
CA LYS A 78 -13.73 21.35 -4.51
C LYS A 78 -13.24 20.51 -3.34
N PRO A 79 -13.82 19.31 -3.11
CA PRO A 79 -13.34 18.40 -2.08
C PRO A 79 -11.87 18.04 -2.26
N GLY A 80 -11.15 17.95 -1.13
CA GLY A 80 -9.75 17.56 -1.16
C GLY A 80 -8.91 18.10 0.00
N ARG A 81 -7.64 17.74 -0.03
CA ARG A 81 -6.62 18.16 0.94
C ARG A 81 -5.73 19.24 0.33
N TYR A 82 -5.70 20.41 0.96
CA TYR A 82 -4.98 21.59 0.43
C TYR A 82 -3.91 22.03 1.41
N LYS A 83 -2.67 22.13 0.94
CA LYS A 83 -1.56 22.69 1.73
C LYS A 83 -1.65 24.21 1.74
N LEU A 84 -1.87 24.78 2.92
CA LEU A 84 -1.93 26.24 3.10
C LEU A 84 -0.59 26.73 3.63
N GLN A 85 0.00 27.69 2.92
CA GLN A 85 1.26 28.31 3.29
C GLN A 85 1.04 29.61 4.07
N ASP A 86 1.89 29.88 5.05
CA ASP A 86 1.89 31.17 5.73
C ASP A 86 2.12 32.30 4.73
N GLY A 87 1.43 33.42 4.92
CA GLY A 87 1.50 34.54 3.99
C GLY A 87 0.67 34.37 2.68
N MET A 88 -0.04 33.24 2.50
CA MET A 88 -0.87 33.03 1.31
C MET A 88 -1.95 34.11 1.21
N SER A 89 -2.05 34.80 0.05
CA SER A 89 -3.05 35.86 -0.17
C SER A 89 -4.45 35.30 -0.36
N ASN A 90 -5.46 36.16 -0.13
CA ASN A 90 -6.89 35.83 -0.37
C ASN A 90 -7.13 35.31 -1.79
N TYR A 91 -6.53 35.95 -2.80
CA TYR A 91 -6.61 35.53 -4.19
C TYR A 91 -6.06 34.11 -4.41
N LYS A 92 -4.85 33.85 -3.90
CA LYS A 92 -4.22 32.53 -4.05
C LYS A 92 -5.01 31.44 -3.34
N LEU A 93 -5.51 31.72 -2.12
CA LEU A 93 -6.30 30.78 -1.33
C LEU A 93 -7.61 30.40 -2.06
N VAL A 94 -8.38 31.39 -2.52
CA VAL A 94 -9.63 31.12 -3.25
C VAL A 94 -9.37 30.41 -4.57
N ARG A 95 -8.33 30.81 -5.29
CA ARG A 95 -7.93 30.14 -6.53
C ARG A 95 -7.53 28.68 -6.31
N LEU A 96 -6.81 28.38 -5.24
CA LEU A 96 -6.44 27.01 -4.86
C LEU A 96 -7.67 26.15 -4.60
N LEU A 97 -8.57 26.60 -3.72
CA LEU A 97 -9.79 25.85 -3.36
C LEU A 97 -10.77 25.68 -4.54
N ARG A 98 -10.83 26.69 -5.44
CA ARG A 98 -11.65 26.64 -6.64
C ARG A 98 -11.11 25.68 -7.70
N SER A 99 -9.78 25.60 -7.85
CA SER A 99 -9.15 24.76 -8.88
C SER A 99 -9.31 23.27 -8.60
N GLY A 100 -9.41 22.87 -7.33
CA GLY A 100 -9.37 21.49 -6.92
C GLY A 100 -7.97 20.85 -7.05
N ASN A 101 -6.93 21.70 -7.21
CA ASN A 101 -5.54 21.21 -7.24
C ASN A 101 -5.08 20.89 -5.83
N GLN A 102 -5.47 19.72 -5.35
CA GLN A 102 -5.20 19.23 -4.01
C GLN A 102 -3.83 18.54 -3.91
N ASP A 103 -3.26 18.52 -2.71
CA ASP A 103 -2.07 17.74 -2.41
C ASP A 103 -2.41 16.26 -2.30
N LEU A 104 -1.63 15.45 -2.99
CA LEU A 104 -1.85 14.01 -3.00
C LEU A 104 -1.42 13.35 -1.69
N VAL A 105 -2.15 12.34 -1.28
CA VAL A 105 -1.80 11.46 -0.16
C VAL A 105 -0.79 10.43 -0.64
N LYS A 106 0.35 10.36 0.04
CA LYS A 106 1.34 9.31 -0.20
C LYS A 106 0.88 8.00 0.45
N MET A 107 0.66 6.98 -0.37
CA MET A 107 0.35 5.62 0.04
C MET A 107 1.57 4.73 -0.16
N THR A 108 2.23 4.31 0.90
CA THR A 108 3.25 3.26 0.82
C THR A 108 2.60 1.95 1.19
N ILE A 109 2.49 1.05 0.23
CA ILE A 109 2.00 -0.31 0.40
C ILE A 109 3.22 -1.20 0.54
N ASN A 110 3.35 -1.81 1.70
CA ASN A 110 4.34 -2.84 1.97
C ASN A 110 3.72 -4.22 1.73
N LYS A 111 4.42 -5.28 2.15
CA LYS A 111 3.86 -6.63 2.14
C LYS A 111 2.61 -6.70 3.04
N GLU A 112 1.46 -7.02 2.45
CA GLU A 112 0.19 -7.23 3.15
C GLU A 112 -0.23 -8.70 3.02
N ARG A 113 -0.65 -9.32 4.12
CA ARG A 113 -1.04 -10.73 4.13
C ARG A 113 -2.52 -10.95 3.90
N ILE A 114 -3.36 -10.07 4.45
CA ILE A 114 -4.81 -10.21 4.35
C ILE A 114 -5.48 -8.89 3.95
N PRO A 115 -6.64 -8.95 3.25
CA PRO A 115 -7.39 -7.77 2.83
C PRO A 115 -7.75 -6.83 3.98
N GLU A 116 -8.04 -7.38 5.16
CA GLU A 116 -8.41 -6.60 6.35
C GLU A 116 -7.29 -5.67 6.83
N LEU A 117 -6.03 -6.13 6.79
CA LEU A 117 -4.87 -5.28 7.16
C LEU A 117 -4.65 -4.18 6.12
N PHE A 118 -4.78 -4.51 4.84
CA PHE A 118 -4.70 -3.52 3.77
C PHE A 118 -5.80 -2.46 3.92
N ALA A 119 -7.07 -2.88 4.09
CA ALA A 119 -8.20 -1.98 4.27
C ALA A 119 -8.01 -1.05 5.49
N SER A 120 -7.56 -1.59 6.63
CA SER A 120 -7.28 -0.80 7.82
C SER A 120 -6.20 0.27 7.59
N LYS A 121 -5.16 -0.06 6.84
CA LYS A 121 -4.10 0.92 6.50
C LYS A 121 -4.59 1.99 5.54
N MET A 122 -5.45 1.65 4.60
CA MET A 122 -6.03 2.61 3.66
C MET A 122 -7.01 3.55 4.38
N GLY A 123 -7.94 3.02 5.19
CA GLY A 123 -8.89 3.84 5.94
C GLY A 123 -8.22 4.90 6.83
N LYS A 124 -7.08 4.58 7.46
CA LYS A 124 -6.31 5.54 8.26
C LYS A 124 -5.73 6.71 7.46
N LYS A 125 -5.58 6.57 6.13
CA LYS A 125 -4.98 7.62 5.27
C LYS A 125 -6.01 8.51 4.58
N PHE A 126 -7.23 8.00 4.38
CA PHE A 126 -8.29 8.64 3.61
C PHE A 126 -9.54 8.89 4.47
N ASP A 127 -9.37 9.35 5.66
CA ASP A 127 -10.17 9.32 6.87
C ASP A 127 -11.69 9.58 6.69
N PHE A 128 -12.14 10.52 5.89
CA PHE A 128 -13.54 10.95 5.90
C PHE A 128 -14.38 10.50 4.69
N ASP A 129 -13.75 10.31 3.52
CA ASP A 129 -14.47 9.96 2.30
C ASP A 129 -14.57 8.45 2.07
N PHE A 130 -13.71 7.67 2.71
CA PHE A 130 -13.93 6.26 2.99
C PHE A 130 -13.12 5.79 4.20
N ASP A 131 -13.64 4.80 4.91
CA ASP A 131 -12.99 4.15 6.05
C ASP A 131 -12.56 2.71 5.71
N SER A 132 -12.01 2.01 6.70
CA SER A 132 -11.62 0.62 6.55
C SER A 132 -12.79 -0.31 6.21
N ILE A 133 -14.03 0.02 6.65
CA ILE A 133 -15.23 -0.77 6.41
C ILE A 133 -15.62 -0.68 4.93
N GLN A 134 -15.65 0.51 4.35
CA GLN A 134 -15.93 0.68 2.92
C GLN A 134 -14.91 -0.05 2.05
N MET A 135 -13.63 0.05 2.39
CA MET A 135 -12.57 -0.65 1.65
C MET A 135 -12.71 -2.17 1.75
N ILE A 136 -12.99 -2.73 2.94
CA ILE A 136 -13.14 -4.18 3.08
C ILE A 136 -14.42 -4.69 2.39
N HIS A 137 -15.53 -3.92 2.42
CA HIS A 137 -16.74 -4.25 1.67
C HIS A 137 -16.44 -4.30 0.17
N PHE A 138 -15.70 -3.32 -0.37
CA PHE A 138 -15.30 -3.32 -1.77
C PHE A 138 -14.46 -4.56 -2.11
N LEU A 139 -13.45 -4.90 -1.30
CA LEU A 139 -12.58 -6.07 -1.51
C LEU A 139 -13.31 -7.42 -1.37
N LYS A 140 -14.48 -7.45 -0.73
CA LYS A 140 -15.32 -8.63 -0.58
C LYS A 140 -16.50 -8.68 -1.56
N ASN A 141 -16.62 -7.72 -2.46
CA ASN A 141 -17.69 -7.65 -3.45
C ASN A 141 -17.22 -8.18 -4.81
N ASN A 142 -17.55 -9.44 -5.13
CA ASN A 142 -17.17 -10.07 -6.39
C ASN A 142 -17.67 -9.30 -7.63
N ASP A 143 -18.82 -8.65 -7.58
CA ASP A 143 -19.32 -7.88 -8.74
C ASP A 143 -18.45 -6.64 -9.01
N ALA A 144 -18.04 -5.95 -7.97
CA ALA A 144 -17.10 -4.82 -8.09
C ALA A 144 -15.72 -5.29 -8.59
N LEU A 145 -15.30 -6.51 -8.24
CA LEU A 145 -13.98 -7.06 -8.58
C LEU A 145 -13.91 -7.61 -10.01
N LYS A 146 -15.05 -7.93 -10.66
CA LYS A 146 -15.10 -8.39 -12.08
C LYS A 146 -14.36 -7.44 -13.03
N LYS A 147 -14.46 -6.13 -12.80
CA LYS A 147 -13.77 -5.09 -13.57
C LYS A 147 -12.24 -5.31 -13.63
N TYR A 148 -11.68 -5.95 -12.63
CA TYR A 148 -10.22 -6.19 -12.50
C TYR A 148 -9.82 -7.62 -12.87
N ASN A 149 -10.76 -8.45 -13.32
CA ASN A 149 -10.56 -9.87 -13.61
C ASN A 149 -10.01 -10.65 -12.39
N VAL A 150 -10.50 -10.32 -11.20
CA VAL A 150 -10.16 -10.99 -9.94
C VAL A 150 -11.43 -11.24 -9.13
N ASP A 151 -11.31 -12.09 -8.13
CA ASP A 151 -12.33 -12.38 -7.13
C ASP A 151 -11.81 -12.08 -5.71
N THR A 152 -12.59 -12.39 -4.69
CA THR A 152 -12.23 -12.16 -3.28
C THR A 152 -11.00 -12.95 -2.81
N ASN A 153 -10.63 -14.04 -3.48
CA ASN A 153 -9.42 -14.81 -3.18
C ASN A 153 -8.19 -14.22 -3.86
N THR A 154 -8.38 -13.62 -5.04
CA THR A 154 -7.27 -13.18 -5.91
C THR A 154 -7.06 -11.67 -5.92
N VAL A 155 -7.96 -10.88 -5.31
CA VAL A 155 -7.86 -9.39 -5.33
C VAL A 155 -6.52 -8.87 -4.79
N MET A 156 -5.92 -9.55 -3.82
CA MET A 156 -4.62 -9.13 -3.29
C MET A 156 -3.47 -9.34 -4.27
N ALA A 157 -3.66 -10.10 -5.35
CA ALA A 157 -2.66 -10.27 -6.40
C ALA A 157 -2.39 -8.98 -7.19
N ILE A 158 -3.38 -8.08 -7.29
CA ILE A 158 -3.22 -6.80 -7.99
C ILE A 158 -2.72 -5.67 -7.09
N VAL A 159 -2.59 -5.91 -5.79
CA VAL A 159 -2.07 -4.96 -4.80
C VAL A 159 -0.56 -5.12 -4.70
N MET A 160 0.17 -4.45 -5.57
CA MET A 160 1.63 -4.55 -5.60
C MET A 160 2.28 -3.61 -4.57
N PRO A 161 3.26 -4.11 -3.76
CA PRO A 161 4.06 -3.25 -2.88
C PRO A 161 4.77 -2.16 -3.68
N ASN A 162 4.44 -0.91 -3.38
CA ASN A 162 5.03 0.28 -4.00
C ASN A 162 4.58 1.54 -3.24
N THR A 163 5.09 2.69 -3.65
CA THR A 163 4.58 3.99 -3.23
C THR A 163 3.67 4.58 -4.31
N TYR A 164 2.45 4.87 -3.93
CA TYR A 164 1.42 5.46 -4.78
C TYR A 164 1.04 6.85 -4.25
N PHE A 165 0.39 7.64 -5.09
CA PHE A 165 -0.13 8.96 -4.74
C PHE A 165 -1.58 9.06 -5.19
N ALA A 166 -2.49 9.32 -4.26
CA ALA A 166 -3.91 9.43 -4.56
C ALA A 166 -4.51 10.73 -4.00
N LYS A 167 -5.63 11.15 -4.54
CA LYS A 167 -6.40 12.25 -3.98
C LYS A 167 -6.93 11.86 -2.61
N TRP A 168 -6.98 12.83 -1.66
CA TRP A 168 -7.44 12.56 -0.31
C TRP A 168 -8.88 12.03 -0.26
N ASN A 169 -9.74 12.53 -1.14
CA ASN A 169 -11.14 12.11 -1.30
C ASN A 169 -11.32 10.97 -2.34
N SER A 170 -10.31 10.11 -2.52
CA SER A 170 -10.44 8.94 -3.41
C SER A 170 -11.32 7.88 -2.78
N SER A 171 -12.26 7.34 -3.56
CA SER A 171 -13.04 6.16 -3.18
C SER A 171 -12.19 4.87 -3.19
N PRO A 172 -12.64 3.79 -2.53
CA PRO A 172 -12.01 2.47 -2.64
C PRO A 172 -11.80 2.03 -4.09
N GLU A 173 -12.77 2.27 -4.97
CA GLU A 173 -12.67 1.95 -6.39
C GLU A 173 -11.55 2.74 -7.08
N ASN A 174 -11.45 4.05 -6.83
CA ASN A 174 -10.40 4.89 -7.40
C ASN A 174 -9.00 4.43 -6.97
N ILE A 175 -8.85 3.98 -5.73
CA ILE A 175 -7.61 3.39 -5.24
C ILE A 175 -7.30 2.08 -5.99
N MET A 176 -8.28 1.20 -6.11
CA MET A 176 -8.11 -0.07 -6.82
C MET A 176 -7.84 0.11 -8.32
N ASP A 177 -8.48 1.10 -8.96
CA ASP A 177 -8.18 1.47 -10.36
C ASP A 177 -6.70 1.84 -10.55
N GLN A 178 -6.14 2.61 -9.62
CA GLN A 178 -4.73 2.99 -9.65
C GLN A 178 -3.81 1.79 -9.44
N LEU A 179 -4.12 0.92 -8.49
CA LEU A 179 -3.35 -0.29 -8.22
C LEU A 179 -3.39 -1.24 -9.41
N TYR A 180 -4.57 -1.43 -10.01
CA TYR A 180 -4.74 -2.26 -11.19
C TYR A 180 -4.02 -1.69 -12.42
N ALA A 181 -4.01 -0.38 -12.60
CA ALA A 181 -3.23 0.26 -13.66
C ALA A 181 -1.73 -0.02 -13.50
N SER A 182 -1.23 0.03 -12.26
CA SER A 182 0.16 -0.33 -11.93
C SER A 182 0.44 -1.81 -12.19
N TYR A 183 -0.46 -2.70 -11.77
CA TYR A 183 -0.38 -4.13 -12.04
C TYR A 183 -0.34 -4.44 -13.53
N LYS A 184 -1.24 -3.83 -14.34
CA LYS A 184 -1.21 -3.98 -15.80
C LYS A 184 0.09 -3.50 -16.43
N LYS A 185 0.65 -2.39 -15.93
CA LYS A 185 1.94 -1.87 -16.41
C LYS A 185 3.10 -2.82 -16.05
N PHE A 186 3.05 -3.44 -14.88
CA PHE A 186 4.05 -4.43 -14.45
C PHE A 186 4.04 -5.66 -15.38
N TRP A 187 2.84 -6.18 -15.73
CA TRP A 187 2.67 -7.32 -16.61
C TRP A 187 2.81 -6.92 -18.09
N ASN A 188 4.04 -6.59 -18.49
CA ASN A 188 4.39 -6.36 -19.90
C ASN A 188 4.43 -7.68 -20.67
N GLU A 189 4.57 -7.61 -21.99
CA GLU A 189 4.59 -8.79 -22.87
C GLU A 189 5.70 -9.78 -22.50
N GLU A 190 6.89 -9.30 -22.15
CA GLU A 190 8.01 -10.16 -21.72
C GLU A 190 7.64 -11.05 -20.53
N ARG A 191 7.01 -10.46 -19.48
CA ARG A 191 6.58 -11.20 -18.29
C ARG A 191 5.44 -12.17 -18.58
N LYS A 192 4.52 -11.80 -19.47
CA LYS A 192 3.43 -12.70 -19.89
C LYS A 192 3.99 -13.92 -20.63
N VAL A 193 4.90 -13.72 -21.61
CA VAL A 193 5.56 -14.81 -22.33
C VAL A 193 6.31 -15.76 -21.37
N LYS A 194 6.98 -15.20 -20.35
CA LYS A 194 7.64 -16.03 -19.32
C LYS A 194 6.63 -16.82 -18.49
N ALA A 195 5.51 -16.22 -18.10
CA ALA A 195 4.45 -16.91 -17.37
C ALA A 195 3.85 -18.05 -18.20
N ASP A 196 3.57 -17.79 -19.48
CA ASP A 196 3.06 -18.80 -20.41
C ASP A 196 4.06 -19.96 -20.59
N SER A 197 5.37 -19.69 -20.62
CA SER A 197 6.42 -20.72 -20.69
C SER A 197 6.47 -21.61 -19.43
N LEU A 198 5.97 -21.12 -18.30
CA LEU A 198 5.80 -21.87 -17.06
C LEU A 198 4.42 -22.54 -16.97
N HIS A 199 3.54 -22.37 -17.98
CA HIS A 199 2.15 -22.80 -18.00
C HIS A 199 1.34 -22.23 -16.81
N LEU A 200 1.63 -20.98 -16.43
CA LEU A 200 0.95 -20.26 -15.34
C LEU A 200 0.34 -18.96 -15.86
N THR A 201 -0.85 -18.64 -15.37
CA THR A 201 -1.42 -17.30 -15.53
C THR A 201 -0.68 -16.28 -14.66
N PRO A 202 -0.76 -14.96 -14.97
CA PRO A 202 -0.21 -13.92 -14.11
C PRO A 202 -0.65 -14.01 -12.64
N LEU A 203 -1.91 -14.34 -12.37
CA LEU A 203 -2.44 -14.54 -11.01
C LEU A 203 -1.79 -15.74 -10.30
N GLN A 204 -1.58 -16.84 -11.02
CA GLN A 204 -0.90 -18.02 -10.49
C GLN A 204 0.58 -17.76 -10.20
N VAL A 205 1.27 -16.98 -11.06
CA VAL A 205 2.65 -16.55 -10.79
C VAL A 205 2.72 -15.70 -9.53
N VAL A 206 1.80 -14.74 -9.34
CA VAL A 206 1.74 -13.94 -8.10
C VAL A 206 1.44 -14.81 -6.89
N THR A 207 0.55 -15.79 -7.03
CA THR A 207 0.23 -16.74 -5.96
C THR A 207 1.47 -17.54 -5.55
N LEU A 208 2.21 -18.10 -6.50
CA LEU A 208 3.47 -18.79 -6.23
C LEU A 208 4.52 -17.85 -5.62
N ALA A 209 4.67 -16.65 -6.17
CA ALA A 209 5.60 -15.65 -5.66
C ALA A 209 5.28 -15.26 -4.21
N SER A 210 4.00 -15.22 -3.81
CA SER A 210 3.61 -14.94 -2.43
C SER A 210 4.07 -16.02 -1.45
N ILE A 211 4.10 -17.28 -1.88
CA ILE A 211 4.63 -18.39 -1.09
C ILE A 211 6.15 -18.25 -0.98
N VAL A 212 6.84 -18.07 -2.09
CA VAL A 212 8.31 -17.89 -2.14
C VAL A 212 8.76 -16.70 -1.28
N ASP A 213 7.99 -15.60 -1.27
CA ASP A 213 8.32 -14.39 -0.52
C ASP A 213 8.15 -14.54 1.00
N GLU A 214 7.34 -15.51 1.44
CA GLU A 214 7.17 -15.89 2.85
C GLU A 214 8.14 -16.98 3.30
N GLU A 215 8.76 -17.73 2.38
CA GLU A 215 9.75 -18.77 2.69
C GLU A 215 11.12 -18.18 3.01
N THR A 216 11.55 -17.15 2.26
CA THR A 216 12.89 -16.61 2.42
C THR A 216 13.00 -15.12 2.19
N LEU A 217 13.85 -14.49 3.00
CA LEU A 217 14.30 -13.11 2.75
C LEU A 217 15.55 -13.07 1.87
N LYS A 218 16.22 -14.20 1.66
CA LYS A 218 17.46 -14.29 0.89
C LYS A 218 17.17 -14.29 -0.61
N LYS A 219 17.51 -13.20 -1.29
CA LYS A 219 17.22 -13.02 -2.73
C LYS A 219 17.78 -14.13 -3.60
N SER A 220 19.00 -14.63 -3.29
CA SER A 220 19.66 -15.70 -4.03
C SER A 220 18.89 -17.02 -4.04
N ASP A 221 18.08 -17.27 -3.03
CA ASP A 221 17.38 -18.54 -2.87
C ASP A 221 16.00 -18.54 -3.51
N LYS A 222 15.41 -17.36 -3.75
CA LYS A 222 14.04 -17.22 -4.29
C LYS A 222 13.83 -17.98 -5.59
N GLY A 223 14.78 -17.91 -6.52
CA GLY A 223 14.71 -18.64 -7.78
C GLY A 223 14.72 -20.16 -7.62
N ASN A 224 15.58 -20.70 -6.74
CA ASN A 224 15.65 -22.14 -6.48
C ASN A 224 14.43 -22.66 -5.72
N ILE A 225 13.88 -21.86 -4.78
CA ILE A 225 12.62 -22.19 -4.11
C ILE A 225 11.47 -22.22 -5.13
N ALA A 226 11.40 -21.21 -6.01
CA ALA A 226 10.41 -21.18 -7.08
C ALA A 226 10.54 -22.41 -8.00
N SER A 227 11.77 -22.75 -8.43
CA SER A 227 12.03 -23.95 -9.24
C SER A 227 11.57 -25.22 -8.52
N THR A 228 11.86 -25.36 -7.22
CA THR A 228 11.40 -26.51 -6.41
C THR A 228 9.88 -26.65 -6.42
N TYR A 229 9.16 -25.55 -6.22
CA TYR A 229 7.70 -25.56 -6.24
C TYR A 229 7.12 -25.81 -7.63
N LEU A 230 7.72 -25.25 -8.68
CA LEU A 230 7.34 -25.54 -10.07
C LEU A 230 7.51 -27.02 -10.40
N ASN A 231 8.61 -27.64 -9.97
CA ASN A 231 8.84 -29.07 -10.15
C ASN A 231 7.79 -29.91 -9.42
N ARG A 232 7.45 -29.54 -8.16
CA ARG A 232 6.38 -30.22 -7.40
C ARG A 232 5.03 -30.09 -8.09
N ILE A 233 4.67 -28.91 -8.61
CA ILE A 233 3.42 -28.70 -9.38
C ILE A 233 3.40 -29.63 -10.59
N LYS A 234 4.50 -29.67 -11.35
CA LYS A 234 4.63 -30.47 -12.57
C LYS A 234 4.38 -31.97 -12.34
N ILE A 235 4.83 -32.51 -11.21
CA ILE A 235 4.66 -33.94 -10.86
C ILE A 235 3.46 -34.21 -9.95
N GLY A 236 2.60 -33.20 -9.68
CA GLY A 236 1.45 -33.33 -8.80
C GLY A 236 1.79 -33.57 -7.32
N MET A 237 2.99 -33.21 -6.88
CA MET A 237 3.40 -33.27 -5.47
C MET A 237 2.81 -32.10 -4.68
N PRO A 238 2.31 -32.29 -3.42
CA PRO A 238 1.90 -31.20 -2.57
C PRO A 238 3.04 -30.20 -2.33
N LEU A 239 2.73 -28.89 -2.27
CA LEU A 239 3.77 -27.88 -2.04
C LEU A 239 4.34 -27.94 -0.62
N GLN A 240 3.51 -28.27 0.37
CA GLN A 240 3.92 -28.42 1.78
C GLN A 240 4.65 -27.17 2.29
N ALA A 241 4.10 -26.01 1.98
CA ALA A 241 4.66 -24.71 2.35
C ALA A 241 4.06 -24.25 3.69
N ASP A 242 4.89 -24.19 4.75
CA ASP A 242 4.49 -23.74 6.09
C ASP A 242 3.76 -22.38 6.10
N PRO A 243 4.15 -21.37 5.31
CA PRO A 243 3.46 -20.10 5.26
C PRO A 243 1.98 -20.20 4.85
N THR A 244 1.61 -21.20 4.04
CA THR A 244 0.23 -21.42 3.63
C THR A 244 -0.64 -21.92 4.78
N VAL A 245 -0.06 -22.66 5.73
CA VAL A 245 -0.76 -23.09 6.96
C VAL A 245 -0.98 -21.91 7.90
N LYS A 246 0.04 -21.05 8.08
CA LYS A 246 -0.10 -19.79 8.86
C LYS A 246 -1.21 -18.92 8.29
N TYR A 247 -1.26 -18.80 6.97
CA TYR A 247 -2.31 -18.04 6.29
C TYR A 247 -3.70 -18.67 6.49
N ALA A 248 -3.81 -19.99 6.34
CA ALA A 248 -5.05 -20.73 6.56
C ALA A 248 -5.63 -20.54 7.96
N MET A 249 -4.75 -20.46 8.97
CA MET A 249 -5.10 -20.21 10.36
C MET A 249 -5.27 -18.73 10.69
N LYS A 250 -4.85 -17.81 9.79
CA LYS A 250 -4.71 -16.35 10.05
C LYS A 250 -3.84 -16.04 11.29
N ASP A 251 -2.93 -16.94 11.65
CA ASP A 251 -2.00 -16.79 12.76
C ASP A 251 -0.56 -16.63 12.24
N PHE A 252 -0.19 -15.39 12.02
CA PHE A 252 1.13 -15.00 11.51
C PHE A 252 2.18 -14.86 12.62
N ALA A 253 1.80 -14.98 13.89
CA ALA A 253 2.71 -14.92 15.02
C ALA A 253 3.35 -16.28 15.34
N LEU A 254 2.81 -17.36 14.78
CA LEU A 254 3.37 -18.71 14.95
C LEU A 254 4.83 -18.77 14.51
N LYS A 255 5.72 -19.09 15.45
CA LYS A 255 7.15 -19.25 15.17
C LYS A 255 7.45 -20.59 14.51
N ARG A 256 6.66 -21.63 14.83
CA ARG A 256 6.86 -23.01 14.34
C ARG A 256 5.53 -23.68 14.03
N ILE A 257 5.45 -24.31 12.87
CA ILE A 257 4.32 -25.19 12.51
C ILE A 257 4.51 -26.54 13.19
N LEU A 258 3.46 -27.01 13.88
CA LEU A 258 3.40 -28.32 14.54
C LEU A 258 2.48 -29.24 13.75
N SER A 259 2.59 -30.56 13.97
CA SER A 259 1.78 -31.57 13.26
C SER A 259 0.26 -31.34 13.37
N VAL A 260 -0.22 -30.77 14.48
CA VAL A 260 -1.64 -30.40 14.63
C VAL A 260 -2.06 -29.31 13.65
N HIS A 261 -1.20 -28.36 13.37
CA HIS A 261 -1.48 -27.24 12.44
C HIS A 261 -1.58 -27.72 10.99
N LEU A 262 -0.81 -28.78 10.61
CA LEU A 262 -0.83 -29.35 9.26
C LEU A 262 -2.20 -29.94 8.89
N LYS A 263 -3.05 -30.23 9.89
CA LYS A 263 -4.42 -30.75 9.71
C LYS A 263 -5.48 -29.68 9.56
N THR A 264 -5.08 -28.38 9.51
CA THR A 264 -6.02 -27.27 9.32
C THR A 264 -6.77 -27.42 8.01
N VAL A 265 -8.10 -27.57 8.09
CA VAL A 265 -8.97 -27.70 6.90
C VAL A 265 -9.13 -26.32 6.25
N SER A 266 -8.48 -26.12 5.12
CA SER A 266 -8.53 -24.88 4.35
C SER A 266 -8.06 -25.16 2.93
N PRO A 267 -8.64 -24.53 1.89
CA PRO A 267 -8.13 -24.63 0.52
C PRO A 267 -6.73 -24.03 0.36
N TYR A 268 -6.29 -23.18 1.32
CA TYR A 268 -4.95 -22.62 1.34
C TYR A 268 -3.90 -23.58 1.93
N ASN A 269 -4.30 -24.63 2.64
CA ASN A 269 -3.34 -25.57 3.24
C ASN A 269 -2.72 -26.50 2.18
N THR A 270 -1.51 -26.20 1.75
CA THR A 270 -0.78 -26.95 0.71
C THR A 270 -0.17 -28.27 1.20
N TYR A 271 -0.37 -28.65 2.45
CA TYR A 271 -0.13 -30.03 2.94
C TYR A 271 -1.29 -30.97 2.61
N MET A 272 -2.53 -30.43 2.58
CA MET A 272 -3.74 -31.20 2.31
C MET A 272 -4.18 -31.08 0.85
N ASN A 273 -3.89 -29.97 0.18
CA ASN A 273 -4.32 -29.71 -1.18
C ASN A 273 -3.10 -29.64 -2.12
N ARG A 274 -3.20 -30.30 -3.28
CA ARG A 274 -2.18 -30.27 -4.32
C ARG A 274 -2.31 -29.01 -5.18
N GLY A 275 -1.21 -28.59 -5.77
CA GLY A 275 -1.15 -27.41 -6.62
C GLY A 275 -1.09 -26.09 -5.83
N LEU A 276 -1.41 -24.99 -6.52
CA LEU A 276 -1.44 -23.66 -5.91
C LEU A 276 -2.72 -23.46 -5.09
N PRO A 277 -2.66 -22.68 -4.00
CA PRO A 277 -3.86 -22.25 -3.29
C PRO A 277 -4.72 -21.33 -4.17
N PRO A 278 -5.99 -21.03 -3.75
CA PRO A 278 -6.92 -20.22 -4.55
C PRO A 278 -6.45 -18.81 -4.89
N GLY A 279 -5.51 -18.27 -4.12
CA GLY A 279 -4.95 -16.93 -4.30
C GLY A 279 -3.69 -16.72 -3.48
N PRO A 280 -3.09 -15.52 -3.56
CA PRO A 280 -1.85 -15.21 -2.86
C PRO A 280 -2.05 -15.16 -1.34
N ILE A 281 -1.02 -15.55 -0.59
CA ILE A 281 -0.98 -15.51 0.88
C ILE A 281 -0.34 -14.23 1.44
N CYS A 282 0.20 -13.40 0.56
CA CYS A 282 0.64 -12.02 0.80
C CYS A 282 0.76 -11.29 -0.54
N THR A 283 0.94 -9.98 -0.48
CA THR A 283 1.35 -9.19 -1.66
C THR A 283 2.86 -9.31 -1.84
N PRO A 284 3.35 -10.09 -2.82
CA PRO A 284 4.78 -10.32 -2.98
C PRO A 284 5.49 -9.10 -3.57
N GLN A 285 6.79 -8.98 -3.29
CA GLN A 285 7.63 -7.98 -3.93
C GLN A 285 7.77 -8.25 -5.44
N ALA A 286 7.86 -7.21 -6.25
CA ALA A 286 8.06 -7.32 -7.71
C ALA A 286 9.28 -8.19 -8.05
N GLU A 287 10.37 -8.06 -7.29
CA GLU A 287 11.58 -8.89 -7.46
C GLU A 287 11.33 -10.39 -7.22
N THR A 288 10.37 -10.74 -6.35
CA THR A 288 10.01 -12.14 -6.11
C THR A 288 9.18 -12.71 -7.24
N ILE A 289 8.28 -11.90 -7.83
CA ILE A 289 7.56 -12.27 -9.04
C ILE A 289 8.56 -12.52 -10.19
N ASP A 290 9.51 -11.62 -10.37
CA ASP A 290 10.57 -11.78 -11.37
C ASP A 290 11.46 -13.00 -11.09
N ALA A 291 11.72 -13.35 -9.82
CA ALA A 291 12.46 -14.56 -9.46
C ALA A 291 11.70 -15.85 -9.82
N VAL A 292 10.35 -15.85 -9.71
CA VAL A 292 9.52 -16.96 -10.19
C VAL A 292 9.55 -17.07 -11.70
N LEU A 293 9.37 -15.94 -12.43
CA LEU A 293 9.38 -15.91 -13.88
C LEU A 293 10.73 -16.32 -14.49
N ASN A 294 11.82 -16.12 -13.77
CA ASN A 294 13.18 -16.47 -14.19
C ASN A 294 13.74 -17.63 -13.35
N ALA A 295 12.88 -18.48 -12.78
CA ALA A 295 13.33 -19.62 -11.98
C ALA A 295 14.26 -20.52 -12.80
N PRO A 296 15.42 -20.93 -12.24
CA PRO A 296 16.34 -21.81 -12.96
C PRO A 296 15.69 -23.17 -13.20
N LYS A 297 16.03 -23.81 -14.32
CA LYS A 297 15.63 -25.19 -14.61
C LYS A 297 16.49 -26.12 -13.78
N THR A 298 15.90 -26.72 -12.72
CA THR A 298 16.55 -27.68 -11.83
C THR A 298 15.66 -28.91 -11.65
N ASP A 299 16.20 -29.94 -11.01
CA ASP A 299 15.44 -31.13 -10.59
C ASP A 299 15.15 -31.12 -9.08
N TYR A 300 15.29 -29.96 -8.40
CA TYR A 300 15.06 -29.85 -6.98
C TYR A 300 13.60 -30.15 -6.62
N LEU A 301 13.41 -31.00 -5.62
CA LEU A 301 12.10 -31.31 -5.04
C LEU A 301 12.00 -30.94 -3.55
N TYR A 302 13.15 -30.73 -2.90
CA TYR A 302 13.22 -30.44 -1.47
C TYR A 302 14.21 -29.31 -1.20
N PHE A 303 13.97 -28.57 -0.14
CA PHE A 303 14.94 -27.62 0.43
C PHE A 303 14.83 -27.59 1.95
N VAL A 304 15.89 -27.19 2.61
CA VAL A 304 15.98 -27.03 4.06
C VAL A 304 16.94 -25.91 4.39
N ALA A 305 16.71 -25.20 5.49
CA ALA A 305 17.63 -24.17 5.95
C ALA A 305 19.03 -24.73 6.18
N SER A 306 20.07 -23.98 5.76
CA SER A 306 21.47 -24.37 5.90
C SER A 306 21.88 -24.41 7.37
N SER A 307 22.64 -25.44 7.76
CA SER A 307 23.27 -25.54 9.07
C SER A 307 24.32 -24.46 9.35
N LYS A 308 24.71 -23.67 8.33
CA LYS A 308 25.58 -22.49 8.49
C LYS A 308 24.88 -21.33 9.20
N PHE A 309 23.53 -21.30 9.23
CA PHE A 309 22.72 -20.22 9.80
C PHE A 309 23.00 -18.85 9.16
N ASP A 310 23.34 -18.83 7.87
CA ASP A 310 23.56 -17.63 7.05
C ASP A 310 22.32 -17.19 6.28
N GLY A 311 21.17 -17.78 6.60
CA GLY A 311 19.90 -17.55 5.94
C GLY A 311 19.76 -18.24 4.58
N SER A 312 20.74 -19.05 4.16
CA SER A 312 20.65 -19.84 2.91
C SER A 312 19.91 -21.15 3.10
N SER A 313 19.42 -21.70 1.99
CA SER A 313 18.83 -23.04 1.91
C SER A 313 19.73 -24.00 1.15
N ILE A 314 19.63 -25.29 1.49
CA ILE A 314 20.23 -26.41 0.73
C ILE A 314 19.10 -27.06 -0.05
N PHE A 315 19.31 -27.23 -1.34
CA PHE A 315 18.35 -27.80 -2.29
C PHE A 315 18.76 -29.23 -2.65
N THR A 316 17.79 -30.14 -2.71
CA THR A 316 18.04 -31.55 -3.04
C THR A 316 16.97 -32.11 -3.98
N THR A 317 17.34 -33.15 -4.74
CA THR A 317 16.45 -33.81 -5.69
C THR A 317 15.71 -34.99 -5.08
N ASN A 318 16.24 -35.58 -4.00
CA ASN A 318 15.68 -36.76 -3.35
C ASN A 318 15.48 -36.56 -1.85
N TYR A 319 14.58 -37.36 -1.28
CA TYR A 319 14.19 -37.26 0.14
C TYR A 319 15.28 -37.69 1.12
N ASN A 320 16.13 -38.64 0.77
CA ASN A 320 17.19 -39.12 1.65
C ASN A 320 18.25 -38.04 1.92
N ASP A 321 18.66 -37.33 0.87
CA ASP A 321 19.56 -36.18 1.01
C ASP A 321 18.92 -35.05 1.80
N HIS A 322 17.64 -34.76 1.56
CA HIS A 322 16.90 -33.79 2.36
C HIS A 322 16.94 -34.16 3.86
N LEU A 323 16.64 -35.39 4.21
CA LEU A 323 16.69 -35.85 5.61
C LEU A 323 18.09 -35.72 6.23
N LYS A 324 19.13 -35.99 5.46
CA LYS A 324 20.52 -35.81 5.90
C LYS A 324 20.78 -34.34 6.29
N TYR A 325 20.46 -33.39 5.41
CA TYR A 325 20.69 -31.98 5.69
C TYR A 325 19.74 -31.43 6.76
N ALA A 326 18.52 -31.92 6.86
CA ALA A 326 17.58 -31.57 7.92
C ALA A 326 18.13 -31.99 9.31
N ARG A 327 18.74 -33.17 9.41
CA ARG A 327 19.41 -33.65 10.65
C ARG A 327 20.59 -32.74 11.02
N LEU A 328 21.44 -32.38 10.05
CA LEU A 328 22.59 -31.51 10.30
C LEU A 328 22.11 -30.09 10.78
N TYR A 329 21.06 -29.57 10.18
CA TYR A 329 20.47 -28.32 10.64
C TYR A 329 19.96 -28.43 12.09
N GLN A 330 19.21 -29.49 12.40
CA GLN A 330 18.65 -29.70 13.73
C GLN A 330 19.74 -29.89 14.80
N GLN A 331 20.82 -30.63 14.50
CA GLN A 331 21.95 -30.80 15.39
C GLN A 331 22.63 -29.46 15.72
N GLU A 332 22.89 -28.64 14.68
CA GLU A 332 23.54 -27.34 14.88
C GLU A 332 22.61 -26.35 15.60
N LEU A 333 21.29 -26.38 15.33
CA LEU A 333 20.29 -25.58 16.05
C LEU A 333 20.32 -25.91 17.55
N THR A 334 20.30 -27.22 17.92
CA THR A 334 20.37 -27.68 19.31
C THR A 334 21.65 -27.21 19.97
N ARG A 335 22.80 -27.40 19.30
CA ARG A 335 24.10 -26.94 19.81
C ARG A 335 24.13 -25.45 20.13
N ARG A 336 23.57 -24.61 19.24
CA ARG A 336 23.48 -23.14 19.44
C ARG A 336 22.56 -22.77 20.59
N MET A 337 21.42 -23.45 20.70
CA MET A 337 20.46 -23.22 21.80
C MET A 337 21.10 -23.56 23.17
N ASP A 338 21.82 -24.66 23.28
CA ASP A 338 22.48 -25.07 24.51
C ASP A 338 23.63 -24.12 24.88
N SER A 339 24.40 -23.67 23.89
CA SER A 339 25.46 -22.67 24.11
C SER A 339 24.86 -21.35 24.63
N SER A 340 23.72 -20.90 24.04
CA SER A 340 23.03 -19.69 24.48
C SER A 340 22.46 -19.80 25.90
N LYS A 341 21.89 -20.98 26.26
CA LYS A 341 21.42 -21.23 27.65
C LYS A 341 22.56 -21.16 28.65
N LYS A 342 23.71 -21.78 28.35
CA LYS A 342 24.90 -21.75 29.20
C LYS A 342 25.44 -20.33 29.39
N ALA A 343 25.51 -19.53 28.29
CA ALA A 343 25.97 -18.14 28.37
C ALA A 343 25.03 -17.25 29.19
N ASN A 344 23.72 -17.46 29.10
CA ASN A 344 22.73 -16.73 29.90
C ASN A 344 22.76 -17.15 31.38
N ALA A 345 22.99 -18.43 31.67
CA ALA A 345 23.13 -18.91 33.04
C ALA A 345 24.37 -18.28 33.73
N GLN A 346 25.49 -18.16 33.01
CA GLN A 346 26.70 -17.52 33.55
C GLN A 346 26.53 -15.99 33.79
N LYS A 347 25.71 -15.30 33.02
CA LYS A 347 25.43 -13.86 33.24
C LYS A 347 24.53 -13.60 34.46
N ASN A 348 23.79 -14.57 34.91
CA ASN A 348 22.83 -14.45 36.03
C ASN A 348 23.45 -14.98 37.38
N VAL A 349 24.73 -15.29 37.44
CA VAL A 349 25.43 -15.58 38.70
C VAL A 349 25.70 -14.25 39.40
N PRO A 350 25.15 -13.97 40.60
CA PRO A 350 25.49 -12.77 41.35
C PRO A 350 26.97 -12.72 41.62
N VAL A 351 27.62 -11.62 41.30
CA VAL A 351 28.97 -11.31 41.78
C VAL A 351 28.87 -11.14 43.30
N GLN A 352 29.45 -12.07 44.03
CA GLN A 352 29.58 -12.00 45.49
C GLN A 352 30.60 -10.94 45.89
#